data_387cf2bd7d4dfeb46953c251df03fd8b
#
_entry.id   387cf2bd7d4dfeb46953c251df03fd8b
#
_cell.length_a   1.000
_cell.length_b   1.000
_cell.length_c   1.000
_cell.angle_alpha   90.00
_cell.angle_beta   90.00
_cell.angle_gamma   90.00
#
_symmetry.space_group_name_H-M   'P 1'
#
loop_
_entity.id
_entity.type
_entity.pdbx_description
1 polymer ?
#
loop_
_entity_poly.entity_id
_entity_poly.type
_entity_poly.pdbx_seq_one_letter_code
_entity_poly.pdbx_strand_id
1 'polypeptide(L)'
;MLYNLILIVISALTGISVIYYVLNSYSSMRYSGVTHPENVDLSKVTIAMPVYNEDISVFKESIESVAMQGCKFVVVGDSSDEPYRSIVENAGGRFVLQEKRGGQKKAISRAFDFIDTEFVLLVDSDTILPPNAVASMQSYFDSTVGGVGANIGIKKTGSAVAYASEFIERSREVVFRAMSAHGNVMNLDGACVMLRTELVRPFIKSDEFLEFKLFGRPSVLGEDWLITGYIINKGYRAVKDYSTRVESYPQKDAKKFLKQNVRWARSGWIRFGRELMDGTAARAGKFYTFELIYTYLLPIIVLGFGIFRFFAFLQANPGALHFMNIVDDILLIRPSDVGYLIYTKLTITLANVSGSMIFLGAVITRMKGEKLRTIAFGAIGLLVLFVTNIYGIFTFWKGGSHWLTR
;
A
#
# COMPACT_ATOMS: atom_id res chain seq x y z
N MET A 1 -29.30 2.75 -30.21
CA MET A 1 -28.44 1.57 -29.93
C MET A 1 -27.22 1.91 -29.10
N LEU A 2 -26.38 2.86 -29.52
CA LEU A 2 -25.17 3.28 -28.76
C LEU A 2 -25.46 3.76 -27.34
N TYR A 3 -26.50 4.57 -27.17
CA TYR A 3 -26.89 5.10 -25.85
C TYR A 3 -27.29 4.00 -24.84
N ASN A 4 -28.08 3.02 -25.28
CA ASN A 4 -28.45 1.88 -24.43
C ASN A 4 -27.22 1.04 -24.03
N LEU A 5 -26.25 0.87 -24.95
CA LEU A 5 -25.00 0.20 -24.64
C LEU A 5 -24.20 0.95 -23.58
N ILE A 6 -24.13 2.27 -23.68
CA ILE A 6 -23.49 3.16 -22.68
C ILE A 6 -24.13 2.97 -21.31
N LEU A 7 -25.46 2.98 -21.22
CA LEU A 7 -26.17 2.77 -19.94
C LEU A 7 -25.93 1.38 -19.36
N ILE A 8 -25.89 0.34 -20.19
CA ILE A 8 -25.60 -1.03 -19.74
C ILE A 8 -24.18 -1.08 -19.14
N VAL A 9 -23.20 -0.52 -19.84
CA VAL A 9 -21.80 -0.51 -19.34
C VAL A 9 -21.67 0.28 -18.03
N ILE A 10 -22.28 1.46 -17.94
CA ILE A 10 -22.28 2.24 -16.69
C ILE A 10 -22.97 1.46 -15.56
N SER A 11 -24.11 0.83 -15.83
CA SER A 11 -24.81 0.05 -14.81
C SER A 11 -23.98 -1.13 -14.31
N ALA A 12 -23.30 -1.84 -15.23
CA ALA A 12 -22.40 -2.93 -14.87
C ALA A 12 -21.21 -2.46 -14.03
N LEU A 13 -20.52 -1.36 -14.43
CA LEU A 13 -19.41 -0.78 -13.69
C LEU A 13 -19.86 -0.30 -12.32
N THR A 14 -21.05 0.32 -12.22
CA THR A 14 -21.65 0.72 -10.94
C THR A 14 -21.91 -0.48 -10.05
N GLY A 15 -22.53 -1.54 -10.58
CA GLY A 15 -22.79 -2.76 -9.82
C GLY A 15 -21.50 -3.37 -9.25
N ILE A 16 -20.45 -3.48 -10.06
CA ILE A 16 -19.14 -3.97 -9.64
C ILE A 16 -18.55 -3.07 -8.53
N SER A 17 -18.64 -1.73 -8.68
CA SER A 17 -18.12 -0.78 -7.71
C SER A 17 -18.88 -0.84 -6.38
N VAL A 18 -20.21 -0.96 -6.41
CA VAL A 18 -21.02 -1.10 -5.19
C VAL A 18 -20.66 -2.39 -4.46
N ILE A 19 -20.58 -3.51 -5.21
CA ILE A 19 -20.15 -4.80 -4.63
C ILE A 19 -18.78 -4.66 -3.98
N TYR A 20 -17.82 -4.05 -4.67
CA TYR A 20 -16.49 -3.79 -4.16
C TYR A 20 -16.51 -3.04 -2.83
N TYR A 21 -17.20 -1.89 -2.78
CA TYR A 21 -17.26 -1.06 -1.57
C TYR A 21 -17.94 -1.77 -0.40
N VAL A 22 -19.06 -2.46 -0.66
CA VAL A 22 -19.80 -3.19 0.38
C VAL A 22 -18.98 -4.37 0.92
N LEU A 23 -18.39 -5.19 0.04
CA LEU A 23 -17.59 -6.35 0.43
C LEU A 23 -16.36 -5.93 1.26
N ASN A 24 -15.64 -4.91 0.79
CA ASN A 24 -14.46 -4.42 1.51
C ASN A 24 -14.84 -3.83 2.87
N SER A 25 -15.87 -2.99 2.93
CA SER A 25 -16.34 -2.41 4.20
C SER A 25 -16.77 -3.50 5.18
N TYR A 26 -17.60 -4.44 4.75
CA TYR A 26 -18.12 -5.52 5.58
C TYR A 26 -17.00 -6.45 6.08
N SER A 27 -16.15 -6.95 5.18
CA SER A 27 -15.06 -7.85 5.54
C SER A 27 -14.05 -7.16 6.46
N SER A 28 -13.74 -5.87 6.21
CA SER A 28 -12.84 -5.10 7.06
C SER A 28 -13.35 -4.90 8.48
N MET A 29 -14.66 -4.78 8.68
CA MET A 29 -15.28 -4.62 10.00
C MET A 29 -15.25 -5.92 10.80
N ARG A 30 -15.29 -7.07 10.14
CA ARG A 30 -15.28 -8.40 10.77
C ARG A 30 -13.90 -8.94 11.05
N TYR A 31 -12.85 -8.39 10.44
CA TYR A 31 -11.49 -8.88 10.66
C TYR A 31 -10.97 -8.44 12.03
N SER A 32 -10.75 -9.39 12.91
CA SER A 32 -10.13 -9.19 14.23
C SER A 32 -8.68 -9.74 14.30
N GLY A 33 -8.28 -10.52 13.30
CA GLY A 33 -7.06 -11.33 13.37
C GLY A 33 -7.23 -12.57 14.28
N VAL A 34 -6.33 -13.51 14.13
CA VAL A 34 -6.20 -14.66 15.05
C VAL A 34 -4.86 -14.49 15.72
N THR A 35 -4.84 -14.45 17.04
CA THR A 35 -3.63 -14.24 17.83
C THR A 35 -3.40 -15.43 18.77
N HIS A 36 -2.13 -15.76 18.99
CA HIS A 36 -1.61 -16.82 19.82
C HIS A 36 -0.64 -16.23 20.85
N PRO A 37 -1.15 -15.56 21.93
CA PRO A 37 -0.30 -14.89 22.92
C PRO A 37 0.67 -15.85 23.61
N GLU A 38 0.33 -17.12 23.68
CA GLU A 38 1.17 -18.20 24.22
C GLU A 38 2.46 -18.44 23.41
N ASN A 39 2.50 -18.01 22.15
CA ASN A 39 3.66 -18.16 21.26
C ASN A 39 4.66 -17.00 21.36
N VAL A 40 4.38 -15.98 22.18
CA VAL A 40 5.21 -14.78 22.29
C VAL A 40 6.48 -15.06 23.10
N ASP A 41 7.62 -14.91 22.45
CA ASP A 41 8.96 -14.99 23.06
C ASP A 41 9.89 -13.99 22.35
N LEU A 42 10.13 -12.86 23.00
CA LEU A 42 10.91 -11.77 22.43
C LEU A 42 12.36 -12.18 22.14
N SER A 43 12.91 -13.19 22.81
CA SER A 43 14.27 -13.70 22.55
C SER A 43 14.40 -14.33 21.16
N LYS A 44 13.28 -14.74 20.56
CA LYS A 44 13.20 -15.32 19.22
C LYS A 44 13.10 -14.28 18.10
N VAL A 45 13.16 -12.98 18.41
CA VAL A 45 13.03 -11.91 17.42
C VAL A 45 14.28 -11.06 17.38
N THR A 46 14.77 -10.78 16.17
CA THR A 46 15.78 -9.73 15.93
C THR A 46 15.15 -8.65 15.05
N ILE A 47 15.30 -7.39 15.43
CA ILE A 47 14.87 -6.25 14.63
C ILE A 47 16.00 -5.87 13.67
N ALA A 48 15.70 -5.67 12.40
CA ALA A 48 16.67 -5.26 11.38
C ALA A 48 16.22 -3.98 10.70
N MET A 49 17.12 -2.99 10.64
CA MET A 49 16.83 -1.66 10.09
C MET A 49 17.92 -1.22 9.13
N PRO A 50 17.61 -1.01 7.83
CA PRO A 50 18.52 -0.32 6.92
C PRO A 50 18.42 1.20 7.13
N VAL A 51 19.55 1.91 7.13
CA VAL A 51 19.59 3.38 7.20
C VAL A 51 20.46 3.98 6.11
N TYR A 52 19.94 5.02 5.45
CA TYR A 52 20.67 5.82 4.49
C TYR A 52 20.24 7.29 4.56
N ASN A 53 21.16 8.17 4.96
CA ASN A 53 20.98 9.64 4.95
C ASN A 53 19.63 10.10 5.53
N GLU A 54 19.22 9.49 6.66
CA GLU A 54 17.99 9.85 7.36
C GLU A 54 18.18 11.11 8.19
N ASP A 55 17.07 11.82 8.44
CA ASP A 55 17.06 12.93 9.39
C ASP A 55 17.42 12.41 10.80
N ILE A 56 18.42 13.02 11.42
CA ILE A 56 18.99 12.53 12.69
C ILE A 56 17.95 12.51 13.81
N SER A 57 17.05 13.50 13.86
CA SER A 57 16.01 13.55 14.89
C SER A 57 14.96 12.44 14.69
N VAL A 58 14.59 12.19 13.44
CA VAL A 58 13.66 11.11 13.07
C VAL A 58 14.28 9.75 13.36
N PHE A 59 15.53 9.55 12.96
CA PHE A 59 16.26 8.29 13.20
C PHE A 59 16.41 8.00 14.69
N LYS A 60 16.77 9.02 15.51
CA LYS A 60 16.92 8.87 16.95
C LYS A 60 15.60 8.43 17.59
N GLU A 61 14.48 9.07 17.26
CA GLU A 61 13.16 8.68 17.75
C GLU A 61 12.79 7.24 17.34
N SER A 62 13.12 6.84 16.10
CA SER A 62 12.92 5.48 15.61
C SER A 62 13.74 4.46 16.41
N ILE A 63 15.05 4.70 16.62
CA ILE A 63 15.92 3.81 17.39
C ILE A 63 15.49 3.70 18.85
N GLU A 64 15.08 4.80 19.49
CA GLU A 64 14.53 4.78 20.85
C GLU A 64 13.29 3.86 20.93
N SER A 65 12.40 3.93 19.93
CA SER A 65 11.21 3.08 19.86
C SER A 65 11.54 1.60 19.63
N VAL A 66 12.60 1.32 18.87
CA VAL A 66 13.14 -0.04 18.64
C VAL A 66 13.76 -0.61 19.90
N ALA A 67 14.60 0.15 20.59
CA ALA A 67 15.25 -0.27 21.83
C ALA A 67 14.25 -0.60 22.93
N MET A 68 13.13 0.15 23.00
CA MET A 68 12.04 -0.11 23.96
C MET A 68 11.34 -1.45 23.76
N GLN A 69 11.51 -2.14 22.61
CA GLN A 69 10.90 -3.46 22.38
C GLN A 69 11.60 -4.58 23.17
N GLY A 70 12.80 -4.38 23.70
CA GLY A 70 13.53 -5.38 24.48
C GLY A 70 14.10 -6.54 23.66
N CYS A 71 14.16 -6.41 22.33
CA CYS A 71 14.70 -7.42 21.43
C CYS A 71 16.12 -7.02 20.98
N LYS A 72 16.90 -8.02 20.53
CA LYS A 72 18.13 -7.74 19.77
C LYS A 72 17.78 -6.91 18.53
N PHE A 73 18.64 -5.93 18.17
CA PHE A 73 18.48 -5.23 16.91
C PHE A 73 19.81 -4.95 16.22
N VAL A 74 19.75 -4.99 14.89
CA VAL A 74 20.87 -4.72 13.99
C VAL A 74 20.48 -3.63 13.00
N VAL A 75 21.33 -2.63 12.86
CA VAL A 75 21.16 -1.54 11.91
C VAL A 75 22.27 -1.61 10.88
N VAL A 76 21.91 -1.55 9.59
CA VAL A 76 22.87 -1.53 8.49
C VAL A 76 22.89 -0.13 7.87
N GLY A 77 24.02 0.57 8.05
CA GLY A 77 24.28 1.84 7.39
C GLY A 77 24.70 1.63 5.95
N ASP A 78 23.85 2.00 4.99
CA ASP A 78 24.14 1.91 3.55
C ASP A 78 24.95 3.14 3.10
N SER A 79 26.27 3.08 3.22
CA SER A 79 27.22 4.21 3.07
C SER A 79 26.95 5.39 4.03
N SER A 80 26.34 5.13 5.18
CA SER A 80 26.01 6.11 6.21
C SER A 80 26.56 5.60 7.54
N ASP A 81 27.60 6.23 8.08
CA ASP A 81 28.27 5.83 9.31
C ASP A 81 27.86 6.73 10.48
N GLU A 82 28.69 7.69 10.87
CA GLU A 82 28.35 8.63 11.94
C GLU A 82 27.34 9.70 11.45
N PRO A 83 26.41 10.14 12.30
CA PRO A 83 26.24 9.81 13.72
C PRO A 83 25.36 8.56 13.98
N TYR A 84 24.94 7.83 12.95
CA TYR A 84 24.00 6.68 13.07
C TYR A 84 24.61 5.57 13.93
N ARG A 85 25.91 5.27 13.76
CA ARG A 85 26.62 4.28 14.56
C ARG A 85 26.52 4.59 16.04
N SER A 86 26.93 5.78 16.44
CA SER A 86 26.90 6.19 17.87
C SER A 86 25.49 6.12 18.46
N ILE A 87 24.46 6.51 17.70
CA ILE A 87 23.07 6.46 18.17
C ILE A 87 22.65 5.01 18.42
N VAL A 88 22.96 4.09 17.52
CA VAL A 88 22.58 2.66 17.60
C VAL A 88 23.33 1.98 18.76
N GLU A 89 24.65 2.16 18.84
CA GLU A 89 25.47 1.51 19.86
C GLU A 89 25.14 2.03 21.28
N ASN A 90 24.87 3.31 21.41
CA ASN A 90 24.39 3.89 22.70
C ASN A 90 23.01 3.36 23.11
N ALA A 91 22.16 2.96 22.16
CA ALA A 91 20.87 2.33 22.43
C ALA A 91 20.98 0.80 22.65
N GLY A 92 22.19 0.21 22.65
CA GLY A 92 22.43 -1.20 22.88
C GLY A 92 22.28 -2.08 21.64
N GLY A 93 22.19 -1.49 20.45
CA GLY A 93 22.10 -2.21 19.18
C GLY A 93 23.44 -2.50 18.54
N ARG A 94 23.41 -3.35 17.51
CA ARG A 94 24.57 -3.62 16.67
C ARG A 94 24.50 -2.78 15.40
N PHE A 95 25.57 -1.99 15.13
CA PHE A 95 25.69 -1.26 13.88
C PHE A 95 26.64 -1.97 12.92
N VAL A 96 26.26 -2.06 11.63
CA VAL A 96 27.06 -2.66 10.56
C VAL A 96 27.16 -1.67 9.41
N LEU A 97 28.36 -1.23 9.07
CA LEU A 97 28.57 -0.37 7.93
C LEU A 97 28.66 -1.19 6.62
N GLN A 98 27.91 -0.78 5.62
CA GLN A 98 28.11 -1.15 4.23
C GLN A 98 28.78 0.04 3.54
N GLU A 99 30.08 -0.04 3.30
CA GLU A 99 30.90 1.08 2.81
C GLU A 99 30.41 1.66 1.47
N LYS A 100 30.04 0.76 0.55
CA LYS A 100 29.53 1.15 -0.77
C LYS A 100 28.01 1.12 -0.77
N ARG A 101 27.39 2.18 -1.27
CA ARG A 101 25.94 2.24 -1.42
C ARG A 101 25.41 1.08 -2.26
N GLY A 102 24.62 0.23 -1.64
CA GLY A 102 24.03 -0.95 -2.26
C GLY A 102 22.51 -0.87 -2.42
N GLY A 103 21.88 0.06 -1.71
CA GLY A 103 20.42 0.21 -1.63
C GLY A 103 19.77 -0.72 -0.61
N GLN A 104 18.50 -0.48 -0.35
CA GLN A 104 17.73 -1.12 0.72
C GLN A 104 17.80 -2.66 0.68
N LYS A 105 17.64 -3.28 -0.50
CA LYS A 105 17.68 -4.75 -0.65
C LYS A 105 19.02 -5.35 -0.20
N LYS A 106 20.14 -4.72 -0.57
CA LYS A 106 21.48 -5.19 -0.16
C LYS A 106 21.72 -4.95 1.34
N ALA A 107 21.24 -3.84 1.88
CA ALA A 107 21.32 -3.56 3.30
C ALA A 107 20.46 -4.55 4.13
N ILE A 108 19.25 -4.87 3.68
CA ILE A 108 18.41 -5.93 4.29
C ILE A 108 19.15 -7.27 4.22
N SER A 109 19.65 -7.65 3.05
CA SER A 109 20.40 -8.90 2.90
C SER A 109 21.63 -8.95 3.82
N ARG A 110 22.35 -7.84 3.97
CA ARG A 110 23.49 -7.75 4.88
C ARG A 110 23.10 -7.94 6.34
N ALA A 111 21.94 -7.42 6.76
CA ALA A 111 21.43 -7.62 8.12
C ALA A 111 21.21 -9.11 8.44
N PHE A 112 20.77 -9.91 7.45
CA PHE A 112 20.55 -11.35 7.62
C PHE A 112 21.82 -12.15 7.93
N ASP A 113 23.03 -11.62 7.74
CA ASP A 113 24.30 -12.25 8.17
C ASP A 113 24.44 -12.26 9.71
N PHE A 114 23.67 -11.44 10.41
CA PHE A 114 23.74 -11.22 11.87
C PHE A 114 22.46 -11.62 12.60
N ILE A 115 21.51 -12.28 11.92
CA ILE A 115 20.23 -12.73 12.47
C ILE A 115 20.27 -14.23 12.60
N ASP A 116 20.09 -14.72 13.83
CA ASP A 116 20.06 -16.15 14.19
C ASP A 116 18.72 -16.56 14.83
N THR A 117 17.77 -15.61 14.93
CA THR A 117 16.48 -15.80 15.57
C THR A 117 15.41 -16.37 14.63
N GLU A 118 14.36 -16.97 15.20
CA GLU A 118 13.24 -17.59 14.47
C GLU A 118 12.50 -16.54 13.61
N PHE A 119 12.37 -15.32 14.13
CA PHE A 119 11.70 -14.22 13.46
C PHE A 119 12.63 -13.03 13.27
N VAL A 120 12.44 -12.32 12.17
CA VAL A 120 13.04 -11.01 11.92
C VAL A 120 11.95 -9.98 11.76
N LEU A 121 12.08 -8.84 12.44
CA LEU A 121 11.24 -7.65 12.21
C LEU A 121 12.03 -6.65 11.39
N LEU A 122 11.66 -6.44 10.13
CA LEU A 122 12.21 -5.38 9.28
C LEU A 122 11.48 -4.08 9.60
N VAL A 123 12.22 -3.00 9.84
CA VAL A 123 11.68 -1.67 10.19
C VAL A 123 12.42 -0.61 9.37
N ASP A 124 11.68 0.32 8.75
CA ASP A 124 12.28 1.47 8.08
C ASP A 124 12.83 2.49 9.11
N SER A 125 13.89 3.21 8.72
CA SER A 125 14.63 4.13 9.58
C SER A 125 13.85 5.38 10.05
N ASP A 126 12.66 5.61 9.48
CA ASP A 126 11.74 6.69 9.80
C ASP A 126 10.42 6.20 10.46
N THR A 127 10.42 4.94 10.93
CA THR A 127 9.24 4.30 11.52
C THR A 127 9.37 4.22 13.04
N ILE A 128 8.32 4.63 13.74
CA ILE A 128 8.22 4.61 15.20
C ILE A 128 7.29 3.47 15.61
N LEU A 129 7.80 2.57 16.45
CA LEU A 129 7.08 1.43 16.98
C LEU A 129 6.29 1.81 18.24
N PRO A 130 5.03 1.40 18.39
CA PRO A 130 4.33 1.51 19.67
C PRO A 130 4.91 0.52 20.69
N PRO A 131 4.68 0.70 21.98
CA PRO A 131 4.99 -0.30 22.99
C PRO A 131 4.35 -1.66 22.61
N ASN A 132 5.05 -2.76 22.88
CA ASN A 132 4.60 -4.14 22.60
C ASN A 132 4.36 -4.48 21.11
N ALA A 133 4.89 -3.69 20.17
CA ALA A 133 4.71 -3.96 18.73
C ALA A 133 5.22 -5.36 18.36
N VAL A 134 6.40 -5.73 18.81
CA VAL A 134 7.01 -7.04 18.55
C VAL A 134 6.13 -8.16 19.10
N ALA A 135 5.70 -8.07 20.35
CA ALA A 135 4.86 -9.07 20.99
C ALA A 135 3.52 -9.26 20.26
N SER A 136 2.88 -8.13 19.89
CA SER A 136 1.62 -8.17 19.13
C SER A 136 1.79 -8.86 17.79
N MET A 137 2.79 -8.45 16.99
CA MET A 137 3.00 -9.03 15.67
C MET A 137 3.42 -10.50 15.75
N GLN A 138 4.25 -10.87 16.74
CA GLN A 138 4.65 -12.27 16.95
C GLN A 138 3.46 -13.16 17.29
N SER A 139 2.47 -12.66 18.03
CA SER A 139 1.27 -13.42 18.38
C SER A 139 0.43 -13.90 17.20
N TYR A 140 0.60 -13.32 16.02
CA TYR A 140 -0.12 -13.74 14.80
C TYR A 140 0.46 -15.00 14.13
N PHE A 141 1.65 -15.46 14.57
CA PHE A 141 2.29 -16.60 13.92
C PHE A 141 1.76 -17.93 14.44
N ASP A 142 1.19 -18.68 13.53
CA ASP A 142 0.91 -20.11 13.64
C ASP A 142 1.68 -20.86 12.53
N SER A 143 1.45 -22.15 12.36
CA SER A 143 2.13 -22.96 11.33
C SER A 143 1.87 -22.49 9.89
N THR A 144 0.85 -21.66 9.66
CA THR A 144 0.42 -21.20 8.33
C THR A 144 0.88 -19.80 7.97
N VAL A 145 1.22 -18.95 8.95
CA VAL A 145 1.61 -17.57 8.73
C VAL A 145 3.11 -17.45 8.50
N GLY A 146 3.49 -16.90 7.35
CA GLY A 146 4.89 -16.64 6.97
C GLY A 146 5.34 -15.20 7.18
N GLY A 147 4.40 -14.23 7.19
CA GLY A 147 4.71 -12.83 7.41
C GLY A 147 3.53 -12.04 7.94
N VAL A 148 3.83 -11.07 8.81
CA VAL A 148 2.86 -10.17 9.45
C VAL A 148 3.31 -8.72 9.25
N GLY A 149 2.51 -7.91 8.57
CA GLY A 149 2.75 -6.46 8.41
C GLY A 149 2.00 -5.66 9.47
N ALA A 150 2.59 -4.56 9.94
CA ALA A 150 1.92 -3.64 10.85
C ALA A 150 0.88 -2.75 10.15
N ASN A 151 0.02 -2.11 10.92
CA ASN A 151 -0.87 -1.04 10.46
C ASN A 151 -0.08 0.28 10.41
N ILE A 152 0.08 0.85 9.22
CA ILE A 152 0.83 2.09 9.04
C ILE A 152 -0.06 3.29 9.38
N GLY A 153 0.37 4.10 10.32
CA GLY A 153 -0.18 5.42 10.64
C GLY A 153 0.77 6.51 10.17
N ILE A 154 0.23 7.67 9.85
CA ILE A 154 1.04 8.83 9.49
C ILE A 154 1.19 9.75 10.69
N LYS A 155 2.45 10.11 11.02
CA LYS A 155 2.74 11.04 12.11
C LYS A 155 2.11 12.40 11.83
N LYS A 156 1.41 12.93 12.83
CA LYS A 156 0.69 14.20 12.70
C LYS A 156 1.68 15.38 12.71
N THR A 157 1.93 15.95 11.54
CA THR A 157 2.75 17.16 11.38
C THR A 157 1.92 18.42 11.11
N GLY A 158 0.59 18.30 10.97
CA GLY A 158 -0.30 19.40 10.60
C GLY A 158 -0.22 19.80 9.12
N SER A 159 0.61 19.14 8.31
CA SER A 159 0.77 19.46 6.89
C SER A 159 -0.34 18.84 6.02
N ALA A 160 -0.65 19.48 4.89
CA ALA A 160 -1.60 18.94 3.90
C ALA A 160 -1.19 17.54 3.40
N VAL A 161 0.12 17.31 3.25
CA VAL A 161 0.67 16.01 2.84
C VAL A 161 0.40 14.95 3.91
N ALA A 162 0.54 15.29 5.21
CA ALA A 162 0.24 14.35 6.29
C ALA A 162 -1.24 13.93 6.28
N TYR A 163 -2.16 14.87 6.11
CA TYR A 163 -3.59 14.56 6.04
C TYR A 163 -3.94 13.72 4.81
N ALA A 164 -3.39 14.06 3.64
CA ALA A 164 -3.59 13.29 2.41
C ALA A 164 -3.05 11.86 2.55
N SER A 165 -1.83 11.70 3.08
CA SER A 165 -1.21 10.39 3.33
C SER A 165 -2.01 9.56 4.34
N GLU A 166 -2.47 10.16 5.44
CA GLU A 166 -3.30 9.48 6.44
C GLU A 166 -4.62 8.97 5.83
N PHE A 167 -5.28 9.78 4.97
CA PHE A 167 -6.49 9.33 4.28
C PHE A 167 -6.23 8.13 3.37
N ILE A 168 -5.13 8.17 2.61
CA ILE A 168 -4.72 7.08 1.75
C ILE A 168 -4.47 5.81 2.57
N GLU A 169 -3.71 5.92 3.68
CA GLU A 169 -3.43 4.76 4.53
C GLU A 169 -4.70 4.19 5.19
N ARG A 170 -5.64 5.04 5.61
CA ARG A 170 -6.94 4.56 6.15
C ARG A 170 -7.79 3.86 5.08
N SER A 171 -7.75 4.36 3.84
CA SER A 171 -8.42 3.70 2.71
C SER A 171 -7.80 2.34 2.40
N ARG A 172 -6.46 2.26 2.39
CA ARG A 172 -5.72 1.00 2.26
C ARG A 172 -6.00 0.04 3.41
N GLU A 173 -6.13 0.55 4.63
CA GLU A 173 -6.46 -0.27 5.80
C GLU A 173 -7.79 -1.01 5.62
N VAL A 174 -8.83 -0.35 5.10
CA VAL A 174 -10.12 -1.00 4.84
C VAL A 174 -9.94 -2.17 3.87
N VAL A 175 -9.26 -1.95 2.75
CA VAL A 175 -9.02 -2.98 1.72
C VAL A 175 -8.17 -4.13 2.28
N PHE A 176 -7.04 -3.81 2.92
CA PHE A 176 -6.12 -4.84 3.42
C PHE A 176 -6.66 -5.63 4.62
N ARG A 177 -7.53 -5.03 5.45
CA ARG A 177 -8.30 -5.79 6.46
C ARG A 177 -9.23 -6.78 5.79
N ALA A 178 -9.95 -6.36 4.75
CA ALA A 178 -10.82 -7.25 3.99
C ALA A 178 -10.01 -8.39 3.36
N MET A 179 -8.87 -8.09 2.76
CA MET A 179 -7.97 -9.10 2.21
C MET A 179 -7.44 -10.06 3.27
N SER A 180 -7.02 -9.56 4.43
CA SER A 180 -6.56 -10.40 5.56
C SER A 180 -7.65 -11.33 6.05
N ALA A 181 -8.92 -10.89 6.05
CA ALA A 181 -10.07 -11.73 6.38
C ALA A 181 -10.25 -12.90 5.40
N HIS A 182 -9.76 -12.75 4.17
CA HIS A 182 -9.82 -13.76 3.10
C HIS A 182 -8.48 -14.49 2.87
N GLY A 183 -7.50 -14.30 3.73
CA GLY A 183 -6.29 -15.12 3.78
C GLY A 183 -4.98 -14.37 3.53
N ASN A 184 -4.88 -13.54 2.50
CA ASN A 184 -3.62 -12.91 2.10
C ASN A 184 -3.80 -11.44 1.75
N VAL A 185 -2.79 -10.61 2.07
CA VAL A 185 -2.69 -9.21 1.61
C VAL A 185 -1.75 -9.11 0.42
N MET A 186 -1.96 -8.07 -0.41
CA MET A 186 -1.07 -7.80 -1.56
C MET A 186 0.31 -7.33 -1.13
N ASN A 187 0.43 -6.70 0.03
CA ASN A 187 1.67 -6.12 0.49
C ASN A 187 1.70 -6.07 2.02
N LEU A 188 2.78 -6.57 2.60
CA LEU A 188 3.00 -6.49 4.04
C LEU A 188 3.49 -5.11 4.49
N ASP A 189 3.85 -4.24 3.54
CA ASP A 189 4.45 -2.90 3.70
C ASP A 189 5.83 -2.92 4.40
N GLY A 190 6.85 -2.37 3.70
CA GLY A 190 8.23 -2.39 4.17
C GLY A 190 8.51 -1.57 5.43
N ALA A 191 7.60 -0.64 5.80
CA ALA A 191 7.78 0.21 6.96
C ALA A 191 7.90 -0.58 8.28
N CYS A 192 7.14 -1.69 8.42
CA CYS A 192 7.26 -2.58 9.57
C CYS A 192 6.64 -3.95 9.24
N VAL A 193 7.48 -4.98 9.13
CA VAL A 193 7.05 -6.34 8.78
C VAL A 193 7.85 -7.40 9.53
N MET A 194 7.15 -8.31 10.20
CA MET A 194 7.74 -9.49 10.84
C MET A 194 7.64 -10.70 9.92
N LEU A 195 8.74 -11.44 9.81
CA LEU A 195 8.89 -12.55 8.88
C LEU A 195 9.49 -13.80 9.58
N ARG A 196 9.14 -14.99 9.11
CA ARG A 196 9.90 -16.20 9.50
C ARG A 196 11.27 -16.18 8.85
N THR A 197 12.31 -16.10 9.66
CA THR A 197 13.70 -15.92 9.19
C THR A 197 14.11 -17.01 8.20
N GLU A 198 13.94 -18.27 8.55
CA GLU A 198 14.38 -19.39 7.71
C GLU A 198 13.54 -19.53 6.42
N LEU A 199 12.28 -19.11 6.45
CA LEU A 199 11.45 -19.09 5.25
C LEU A 199 11.97 -18.09 4.21
N VAL A 200 12.30 -16.86 4.64
CA VAL A 200 12.64 -15.77 3.73
C VAL A 200 14.14 -15.63 3.44
N ARG A 201 15.01 -16.16 4.31
CA ARG A 201 16.48 -16.09 4.15
C ARG A 201 16.97 -16.54 2.77
N PRO A 202 16.56 -17.72 2.22
CA PRO A 202 17.02 -18.15 0.90
C PRO A 202 16.65 -17.16 -0.20
N PHE A 203 15.49 -16.54 -0.10
CA PHE A 203 15.04 -15.55 -1.09
C PHE A 203 15.77 -14.22 -0.95
N ILE A 204 15.91 -13.69 0.27
CA ILE A 204 16.60 -12.41 0.54
C ILE A 204 18.08 -12.48 0.12
N LYS A 205 18.68 -13.67 0.13
CA LYS A 205 20.05 -13.92 -0.32
C LYS A 205 20.16 -14.24 -1.82
N SER A 206 19.06 -14.41 -2.51
CA SER A 206 19.05 -14.79 -3.93
C SER A 206 19.27 -13.60 -4.86
N ASP A 207 19.80 -13.89 -6.06
CA ASP A 207 19.91 -12.91 -7.14
C ASP A 207 18.52 -12.39 -7.58
N GLU A 208 17.48 -13.21 -7.46
CA GLU A 208 16.11 -12.81 -7.78
C GLU A 208 15.67 -11.62 -6.91
N PHE A 209 16.03 -11.59 -5.65
CA PHE A 209 15.74 -10.47 -4.76
C PHE A 209 16.72 -9.30 -4.96
N LEU A 210 18.02 -9.58 -4.96
CA LEU A 210 19.08 -8.58 -4.97
C LEU A 210 19.21 -7.85 -6.32
N GLU A 211 19.10 -8.61 -7.40
CA GLU A 211 19.35 -8.17 -8.77
C GLU A 211 18.07 -8.19 -9.61
N PHE A 212 16.92 -7.90 -8.97
CA PHE A 212 15.63 -7.91 -9.67
C PHE A 212 15.68 -7.07 -10.95
N LYS A 213 15.35 -7.72 -12.08
CA LYS A 213 15.35 -7.10 -13.40
C LYS A 213 13.95 -7.03 -13.99
N LEU A 214 13.60 -5.86 -14.52
CA LEU A 214 12.40 -5.66 -15.32
C LEU A 214 12.81 -5.51 -16.79
N PHE A 215 12.36 -6.41 -17.67
CA PHE A 215 12.76 -6.45 -19.08
C PHE A 215 14.30 -6.38 -19.28
N GLY A 216 15.04 -7.12 -18.46
CA GLY A 216 16.50 -7.19 -18.50
C GLY A 216 17.22 -5.99 -17.86
N ARG A 217 16.52 -4.97 -17.36
CA ARG A 217 17.10 -3.80 -16.70
C ARG A 217 16.97 -3.91 -15.18
N PRO A 218 18.03 -3.57 -14.40
CA PRO A 218 17.94 -3.56 -12.94
C PRO A 218 16.82 -2.66 -12.44
N SER A 219 16.08 -3.13 -11.44
CA SER A 219 15.02 -2.35 -10.78
C SER A 219 15.19 -2.40 -9.26
N VAL A 220 15.26 -1.23 -8.64
CA VAL A 220 15.35 -1.06 -7.18
C VAL A 220 13.97 -1.15 -6.49
N LEU A 221 12.90 -1.32 -7.26
CA LEU A 221 11.53 -1.31 -6.74
C LEU A 221 11.14 -2.68 -6.21
N GLY A 222 10.34 -2.68 -5.14
CA GLY A 222 9.46 -3.79 -4.79
C GLY A 222 10.01 -4.83 -3.82
N GLU A 223 10.89 -4.48 -2.91
CA GLU A 223 11.37 -5.37 -1.84
C GLU A 223 10.21 -5.97 -1.03
N ASP A 224 9.23 -5.16 -0.68
CA ASP A 224 8.08 -5.51 0.15
C ASP A 224 7.12 -6.49 -0.54
N TRP A 225 6.67 -6.19 -1.76
CA TRP A 225 5.75 -7.08 -2.48
C TRP A 225 6.47 -8.33 -3.02
N LEU A 226 7.78 -8.25 -3.31
CA LEU A 226 8.58 -9.43 -3.68
C LEU A 226 8.63 -10.44 -2.52
N ILE A 227 8.88 -9.98 -1.29
CA ILE A 227 8.87 -10.82 -0.09
C ILE A 227 7.46 -11.36 0.14
N THR A 228 6.42 -10.52 0.03
CA THR A 228 5.03 -10.95 0.21
C THR A 228 4.64 -12.02 -0.79
N GLY A 229 4.94 -11.83 -2.08
CA GLY A 229 4.67 -12.81 -3.13
C GLY A 229 5.44 -14.12 -2.93
N TYR A 230 6.70 -14.05 -2.48
CA TYR A 230 7.48 -15.23 -2.17
C TYR A 230 6.84 -16.06 -1.04
N ILE A 231 6.40 -15.42 0.05
CA ILE A 231 5.70 -16.08 1.16
C ILE A 231 4.47 -16.81 0.66
N ILE A 232 3.62 -16.15 -0.13
CA ILE A 232 2.41 -16.72 -0.72
C ILE A 232 2.75 -17.90 -1.63
N ASN A 233 3.78 -17.77 -2.46
CA ASN A 233 4.22 -18.82 -3.38
C ASN A 233 4.79 -20.05 -2.67
N LYS A 234 5.26 -19.90 -1.44
CA LYS A 234 5.66 -21.00 -0.56
C LYS A 234 4.50 -21.65 0.22
N GLY A 235 3.27 -21.20 -0.03
CA GLY A 235 2.05 -21.73 0.59
C GLY A 235 1.76 -21.16 1.99
N TYR A 236 2.49 -20.12 2.42
CA TYR A 236 2.22 -19.44 3.68
C TYR A 236 1.31 -18.24 3.48
N ARG A 237 0.66 -17.84 4.57
CA ARG A 237 -0.20 -16.64 4.61
C ARG A 237 0.62 -15.39 4.90
N ALA A 238 0.26 -14.31 4.22
CA ALA A 238 0.73 -12.95 4.46
C ALA A 238 -0.44 -12.13 5.01
N VAL A 239 -0.38 -11.74 6.28
CA VAL A 239 -1.48 -11.05 6.98
C VAL A 239 -1.02 -9.75 7.63
N LYS A 240 -1.96 -8.93 8.13
CA LYS A 240 -1.62 -7.70 8.84
C LYS A 240 -2.15 -7.70 10.26
N ASP A 241 -1.32 -7.21 11.19
CA ASP A 241 -1.71 -6.84 12.54
C ASP A 241 -2.22 -5.40 12.55
N TYR A 242 -3.52 -5.23 12.81
CA TYR A 242 -4.15 -3.92 12.90
C TYR A 242 -4.24 -3.38 14.32
N SER A 243 -3.83 -4.15 15.32
CA SER A 243 -3.67 -3.68 16.69
C SER A 243 -2.35 -2.92 16.87
N THR A 244 -1.30 -3.31 16.15
CA THR A 244 -0.02 -2.60 16.10
C THR A 244 -0.06 -1.50 15.04
N ARG A 245 -0.26 -0.26 15.49
CA ARG A 245 -0.18 0.92 14.63
C ARG A 245 1.17 1.59 14.80
N VAL A 246 2.04 1.40 13.81
CA VAL A 246 3.32 2.11 13.72
C VAL A 246 3.12 3.49 13.09
N GLU A 247 3.93 4.48 13.44
CA GLU A 247 3.88 5.80 12.84
C GLU A 247 5.07 6.00 11.90
N SER A 248 4.79 6.41 10.67
CA SER A 248 5.79 6.82 9.68
C SER A 248 5.68 8.31 9.41
N TYR A 249 6.82 8.96 9.17
CA TYR A 249 6.83 10.39 8.86
C TYR A 249 6.28 10.64 7.45
N PRO A 250 5.40 11.65 7.27
CA PRO A 250 4.94 12.04 5.94
C PRO A 250 6.07 12.65 5.13
N GLN A 251 5.96 12.66 3.80
CA GLN A 251 6.90 13.38 2.95
C GLN A 251 6.92 14.88 3.30
N LYS A 252 8.10 15.50 3.25
CA LYS A 252 8.33 16.90 3.67
C LYS A 252 7.55 17.92 2.83
N ASP A 253 7.29 17.60 1.54
CA ASP A 253 6.62 18.50 0.61
C ASP A 253 5.81 17.75 -0.47
N ALA A 254 4.94 18.49 -1.18
CA ALA A 254 4.07 17.95 -2.22
C ALA A 254 4.85 17.32 -3.39
N LYS A 255 6.04 17.84 -3.73
CA LYS A 255 6.86 17.31 -4.83
C LYS A 255 7.42 15.93 -4.48
N LYS A 256 7.90 15.76 -3.25
CA LYS A 256 8.37 14.46 -2.76
C LYS A 256 7.21 13.47 -2.62
N PHE A 257 6.04 13.93 -2.14
CA PHE A 257 4.82 13.14 -2.07
C PHE A 257 4.40 12.64 -3.47
N LEU A 258 4.39 13.51 -4.48
CA LEU A 258 4.10 13.12 -5.86
C LEU A 258 5.10 12.08 -6.39
N LYS A 259 6.41 12.30 -6.18
CA LYS A 259 7.45 11.34 -6.59
C LYS A 259 7.28 9.97 -5.90
N GLN A 260 6.93 9.95 -4.62
CA GLN A 260 6.66 8.73 -3.87
C GLN A 260 5.47 7.97 -4.49
N ASN A 261 4.36 8.65 -4.78
CA ASN A 261 3.18 8.03 -5.39
C ASN A 261 3.46 7.52 -6.81
N VAL A 262 4.28 8.24 -7.62
CA VAL A 262 4.72 7.73 -8.93
C VAL A 262 5.54 6.45 -8.78
N ARG A 263 6.45 6.41 -7.80
CA ARG A 263 7.25 5.21 -7.51
C ARG A 263 6.36 4.03 -7.12
N TRP A 264 5.40 4.25 -6.22
CA TRP A 264 4.45 3.23 -5.79
C TRP A 264 3.56 2.73 -6.94
N ALA A 265 3.08 3.65 -7.78
CA ALA A 265 2.28 3.30 -8.95
C ALA A 265 3.06 2.41 -9.93
N ARG A 266 4.32 2.77 -10.25
CA ARG A 266 5.18 1.96 -11.11
C ARG A 266 5.44 0.58 -10.52
N SER A 267 5.79 0.52 -9.24
CA SER A 267 5.99 -0.75 -8.52
C SER A 267 4.73 -1.61 -8.53
N GLY A 268 3.57 -0.98 -8.34
CA GLY A 268 2.28 -1.65 -8.36
C GLY A 268 1.94 -2.27 -9.73
N TRP A 269 2.21 -1.58 -10.84
CA TRP A 269 2.00 -2.13 -12.19
C TRP A 269 2.92 -3.31 -12.51
N ILE A 270 4.17 -3.26 -12.04
CA ILE A 270 5.11 -4.37 -12.16
C ILE A 270 4.58 -5.58 -11.39
N ARG A 271 4.15 -5.38 -10.14
CA ARG A 271 3.54 -6.41 -9.31
C ARG A 271 2.30 -7.01 -9.98
N PHE A 272 1.37 -6.17 -10.44
CA PHE A 272 0.15 -6.61 -11.11
C PHE A 272 0.42 -7.58 -12.25
N GLY A 273 1.32 -7.21 -13.17
CA GLY A 273 1.68 -8.06 -14.29
C GLY A 273 2.36 -9.36 -13.84
N ARG A 274 3.29 -9.28 -12.89
CA ARG A 274 4.02 -10.45 -12.39
C ARG A 274 3.11 -11.45 -11.69
N GLU A 275 2.29 -11.02 -10.73
CA GLU A 275 1.47 -11.89 -9.91
C GLU A 275 0.37 -12.61 -10.70
N LEU A 276 -0.09 -12.02 -11.81
CA LEU A 276 -0.97 -12.71 -12.75
C LEU A 276 -0.23 -13.76 -13.58
N MET A 277 1.01 -13.44 -14.03
CA MET A 277 1.77 -14.35 -14.91
C MET A 277 2.42 -15.51 -14.14
N ASP A 278 2.92 -15.30 -12.92
CA ASP A 278 3.58 -16.35 -12.13
C ASP A 278 2.61 -17.16 -11.26
N GLY A 279 1.32 -16.82 -11.30
CA GLY A 279 0.24 -17.52 -10.59
C GLY A 279 0.15 -17.17 -9.10
N THR A 280 0.90 -16.17 -8.60
CA THR A 280 0.80 -15.70 -7.19
C THR A 280 -0.63 -15.29 -6.85
N ALA A 281 -1.30 -14.53 -7.73
CA ALA A 281 -2.67 -14.09 -7.51
C ALA A 281 -3.65 -15.27 -7.33
N ALA A 282 -3.51 -16.32 -8.14
CA ALA A 282 -4.35 -17.51 -8.05
C ALA A 282 -4.10 -18.29 -6.74
N ARG A 283 -2.83 -18.44 -6.33
CA ARG A 283 -2.46 -19.08 -5.05
C ARG A 283 -2.92 -18.28 -3.84
N ALA A 284 -2.88 -16.94 -3.93
CA ALA A 284 -3.34 -16.06 -2.87
C ALA A 284 -4.86 -16.13 -2.64
N GLY A 285 -5.63 -16.56 -3.63
CA GLY A 285 -7.07 -16.79 -3.53
C GLY A 285 -7.94 -15.85 -4.37
N LYS A 286 -9.23 -16.21 -4.51
CA LYS A 286 -10.18 -15.50 -5.37
C LYS A 286 -10.40 -14.03 -4.99
N PHE A 287 -10.49 -13.75 -3.69
CA PHE A 287 -10.67 -12.38 -3.22
C PHE A 287 -9.44 -11.52 -3.52
N TYR A 288 -8.25 -12.06 -3.30
CA TYR A 288 -6.99 -11.41 -3.68
C TYR A 288 -6.94 -11.07 -5.17
N THR A 289 -7.27 -12.04 -6.03
CA THR A 289 -7.29 -11.84 -7.50
C THR A 289 -8.32 -10.77 -7.89
N PHE A 290 -9.50 -10.79 -7.27
CA PHE A 290 -10.53 -9.76 -7.48
C PHE A 290 -10.01 -8.36 -7.10
N GLU A 291 -9.41 -8.21 -5.92
CA GLU A 291 -8.82 -6.95 -5.46
C GLU A 291 -7.70 -6.45 -6.39
N LEU A 292 -6.84 -7.37 -6.82
CA LEU A 292 -5.74 -7.05 -7.74
C LEU A 292 -6.28 -6.53 -9.09
N ILE A 293 -7.25 -7.21 -9.67
CA ILE A 293 -7.87 -6.82 -10.95
C ILE A 293 -8.62 -5.49 -10.79
N TYR A 294 -9.45 -5.37 -9.74
CA TYR A 294 -10.23 -4.17 -9.49
C TYR A 294 -9.33 -2.94 -9.33
N THR A 295 -8.29 -3.03 -8.49
CA THR A 295 -7.40 -1.92 -8.19
C THR A 295 -6.68 -1.38 -9.44
N TYR A 296 -6.26 -2.26 -10.35
CA TYR A 296 -5.45 -1.86 -11.50
C TYR A 296 -6.25 -1.66 -12.78
N LEU A 297 -7.20 -2.54 -13.11
CA LEU A 297 -7.91 -2.47 -14.39
C LEU A 297 -9.11 -1.52 -14.36
N LEU A 298 -9.86 -1.45 -13.24
CA LEU A 298 -11.07 -0.63 -13.22
C LEU A 298 -10.79 0.86 -13.49
N PRO A 299 -9.78 1.52 -12.90
CA PRO A 299 -9.48 2.92 -13.20
C PRO A 299 -9.20 3.17 -14.68
N ILE A 300 -8.56 2.22 -15.38
CA ILE A 300 -8.25 2.34 -16.80
C ILE A 300 -9.53 2.16 -17.64
N ILE A 301 -10.35 1.17 -17.30
CA ILE A 301 -11.63 0.94 -17.98
C ILE A 301 -12.53 2.18 -17.84
N VAL A 302 -12.63 2.73 -16.63
CA VAL A 302 -13.42 3.94 -16.36
C VAL A 302 -12.88 5.13 -17.13
N LEU A 303 -11.55 5.33 -17.15
CA LEU A 303 -10.92 6.42 -17.90
C LEU A 303 -11.15 6.25 -19.42
N GLY A 304 -10.88 5.08 -19.97
CA GLY A 304 -11.07 4.79 -21.39
C GLY A 304 -12.53 4.99 -21.84
N PHE A 305 -13.46 4.50 -20.99
CA PHE A 305 -14.89 4.69 -21.23
C PHE A 305 -15.31 6.17 -21.10
N GLY A 306 -14.75 6.91 -20.15
CA GLY A 306 -14.96 8.36 -20.01
C GLY A 306 -14.48 9.13 -21.22
N ILE A 307 -13.29 8.82 -21.73
CA ILE A 307 -12.74 9.41 -22.97
C ILE A 307 -13.64 9.08 -24.16
N PHE A 308 -14.05 7.82 -24.33
CA PHE A 308 -14.96 7.42 -25.38
C PHE A 308 -16.28 8.19 -25.33
N ARG A 309 -16.89 8.31 -24.15
CA ARG A 309 -18.11 9.10 -23.94
C ARG A 309 -17.92 10.57 -24.32
N PHE A 310 -16.81 11.17 -23.91
CA PHE A 310 -16.51 12.56 -24.22
C PHE A 310 -16.43 12.81 -25.72
N PHE A 311 -15.74 11.97 -26.47
CA PHE A 311 -15.70 12.08 -27.93
C PHE A 311 -17.07 11.83 -28.60
N ALA A 312 -17.83 10.85 -28.14
CA ALA A 312 -19.18 10.62 -28.63
C ALA A 312 -20.11 11.81 -28.36
N PHE A 313 -19.95 12.47 -27.22
CA PHE A 313 -20.68 13.70 -26.88
C PHE A 313 -20.29 14.86 -27.81
N LEU A 314 -19.00 15.08 -28.08
CA LEU A 314 -18.53 16.12 -28.99
C LEU A 314 -19.07 15.93 -30.42
N GLN A 315 -19.11 14.69 -30.91
CA GLN A 315 -19.67 14.37 -32.23
C GLN A 315 -21.19 14.64 -32.32
N ALA A 316 -21.92 14.34 -31.22
CA ALA A 316 -23.36 14.52 -31.17
C ALA A 316 -23.79 16.01 -30.98
N ASN A 317 -22.88 16.84 -30.48
CA ASN A 317 -23.18 18.24 -30.12
C ASN A 317 -22.07 19.19 -30.60
N PRO A 318 -22.13 19.67 -31.84
CA PRO A 318 -21.09 20.53 -32.43
C PRO A 318 -20.86 21.90 -31.71
N GLY A 319 -21.71 22.27 -30.75
CA GLY A 319 -21.54 23.46 -29.89
C GLY A 319 -21.21 23.14 -28.46
N ALA A 320 -20.71 21.95 -28.18
CA ALA A 320 -20.70 21.27 -26.88
C ALA A 320 -19.74 21.80 -25.81
N LEU A 321 -18.84 22.73 -26.13
CA LEU A 321 -17.96 23.33 -25.11
C LEU A 321 -18.66 24.38 -24.24
N HIS A 322 -19.98 24.46 -24.32
CA HIS A 322 -20.76 25.30 -23.41
C HIS A 322 -20.80 24.62 -22.04
N PHE A 323 -20.46 25.35 -20.96
CA PHE A 323 -20.32 24.83 -19.60
C PHE A 323 -21.54 23.98 -19.13
N MET A 324 -22.77 24.45 -19.41
CA MET A 324 -23.98 23.74 -19.00
C MET A 324 -24.13 22.37 -19.67
N ASN A 325 -23.76 22.24 -20.95
CA ASN A 325 -23.79 20.95 -21.64
C ASN A 325 -22.80 19.92 -21.07
N ILE A 326 -21.65 20.42 -20.59
CA ILE A 326 -20.65 19.58 -19.90
C ILE A 326 -21.20 19.09 -18.56
N VAL A 327 -21.86 19.97 -17.80
CA VAL A 327 -22.50 19.63 -16.51
C VAL A 327 -23.59 18.57 -16.72
N ASP A 328 -24.46 18.74 -17.72
CA ASP A 328 -25.53 17.80 -18.04
C ASP A 328 -24.99 16.42 -18.43
N ASP A 329 -23.87 16.38 -19.18
CA ASP A 329 -23.23 15.10 -19.52
C ASP A 329 -22.58 14.41 -18.31
N ILE A 330 -21.95 15.17 -17.42
CA ILE A 330 -21.37 14.65 -16.17
C ILE A 330 -22.47 14.09 -15.28
N LEU A 331 -23.57 14.79 -15.11
CA LEU A 331 -24.70 14.36 -14.30
C LEU A 331 -25.55 13.27 -14.97
N LEU A 332 -25.27 12.93 -16.24
CA LEU A 332 -26.02 11.98 -17.04
C LEU A 332 -27.52 12.32 -17.23
N ILE A 333 -27.95 13.54 -16.91
CA ILE A 333 -29.33 14.00 -17.02
C ILE A 333 -29.43 15.01 -18.16
N ARG A 334 -30.34 14.78 -19.08
CA ARG A 334 -30.61 15.69 -20.22
C ARG A 334 -32.06 16.12 -20.20
N PRO A 335 -32.39 17.36 -20.60
CA PRO A 335 -33.78 17.83 -20.68
C PRO A 335 -34.67 16.98 -21.58
N SER A 336 -34.09 16.28 -22.56
CA SER A 336 -34.78 15.36 -23.48
C SER A 336 -35.03 13.96 -22.91
N ASP A 337 -34.56 13.66 -21.71
CA ASP A 337 -34.73 12.33 -21.14
C ASP A 337 -36.18 12.08 -20.73
N VAL A 338 -36.70 10.92 -21.11
CA VAL A 338 -38.02 10.46 -20.70
C VAL A 338 -37.94 9.78 -19.32
N GLY A 339 -39.09 9.74 -18.62
CA GLY A 339 -39.17 9.38 -17.19
C GLY A 339 -38.40 8.12 -16.77
N TYR A 340 -38.45 7.00 -17.54
CA TYR A 340 -37.72 5.78 -17.18
C TYR A 340 -36.19 5.94 -17.29
N LEU A 341 -35.69 6.78 -18.20
CA LEU A 341 -34.27 7.07 -18.35
C LEU A 341 -33.77 7.91 -17.20
N ILE A 342 -34.54 8.91 -16.78
CA ILE A 342 -34.25 9.74 -15.58
C ILE A 342 -34.19 8.81 -14.36
N TYR A 343 -35.16 7.93 -14.18
CA TYR A 343 -35.18 6.96 -13.07
C TYR A 343 -33.94 6.06 -13.08
N THR A 344 -33.57 5.50 -14.24
CA THR A 344 -32.38 4.65 -14.37
C THR A 344 -31.10 5.39 -14.01
N LYS A 345 -30.93 6.63 -14.50
CA LYS A 345 -29.75 7.45 -14.21
C LYS A 345 -29.68 7.84 -12.74
N LEU A 346 -30.79 8.23 -12.15
CA LEU A 346 -30.86 8.52 -10.70
C LEU A 346 -30.52 7.29 -9.87
N THR A 347 -31.04 6.11 -10.22
CA THR A 347 -30.71 4.85 -9.54
C THR A 347 -29.22 4.53 -9.62
N ILE A 348 -28.60 4.66 -10.79
CA ILE A 348 -27.16 4.47 -10.97
C ILE A 348 -26.36 5.45 -10.10
N THR A 349 -26.73 6.73 -10.12
CA THR A 349 -26.05 7.77 -9.34
C THR A 349 -26.17 7.51 -7.85
N LEU A 350 -27.39 7.21 -7.36
CA LEU A 350 -27.64 6.90 -5.95
C LEU A 350 -26.89 5.65 -5.50
N ALA A 351 -26.82 4.62 -6.34
CA ALA A 351 -26.07 3.39 -6.04
C ALA A 351 -24.58 3.68 -5.89
N ASN A 352 -23.98 4.45 -6.79
CA ASN A 352 -22.58 4.85 -6.72
C ASN A 352 -22.28 5.68 -5.46
N VAL A 353 -23.11 6.69 -5.18
CA VAL A 353 -22.97 7.53 -3.99
C VAL A 353 -23.10 6.69 -2.74
N SER A 354 -24.13 5.83 -2.64
CA SER A 354 -24.34 4.99 -1.47
C SER A 354 -23.18 4.03 -1.22
N GLY A 355 -22.68 3.35 -2.25
CA GLY A 355 -21.51 2.47 -2.14
C GLY A 355 -20.27 3.22 -1.67
N SER A 356 -19.99 4.37 -2.27
CA SER A 356 -18.84 5.22 -1.89
C SER A 356 -18.98 5.75 -0.46
N MET A 357 -20.18 6.11 -0.01
CA MET A 357 -20.44 6.58 1.36
C MET A 357 -20.28 5.46 2.40
N ILE A 358 -20.67 4.22 2.08
CA ILE A 358 -20.43 3.05 2.94
C ILE A 358 -18.91 2.86 3.13
N PHE A 359 -18.15 2.90 2.04
CA PHE A 359 -16.69 2.77 2.10
C PHE A 359 -16.05 3.94 2.87
N LEU A 360 -16.45 5.17 2.58
CA LEU A 360 -15.99 6.36 3.30
C LEU A 360 -16.30 6.27 4.80
N GLY A 361 -17.49 5.78 5.16
CA GLY A 361 -17.86 5.51 6.55
C GLY A 361 -16.89 4.55 7.22
N ALA A 362 -16.54 3.43 6.56
CA ALA A 362 -15.54 2.49 7.05
C ALA A 362 -14.16 3.14 7.20
N VAL A 363 -13.73 4.00 6.27
CA VAL A 363 -12.48 4.77 6.36
C VAL A 363 -12.49 5.74 7.54
N ILE A 364 -13.58 6.49 7.72
CA ILE A 364 -13.73 7.47 8.83
C ILE A 364 -13.64 6.80 10.21
N THR A 365 -14.15 5.58 10.36
CA THR A 365 -14.05 4.84 11.64
C THR A 365 -12.60 4.51 12.01
N ARG A 366 -11.68 4.45 11.04
CA ARG A 366 -10.24 4.17 11.24
C ARG A 366 -9.40 5.43 11.48
N MET A 367 -9.96 6.62 11.17
CA MET A 367 -9.26 7.90 11.37
C MET A 367 -9.21 8.30 12.84
N LYS A 368 -8.06 8.79 13.29
CA LYS A 368 -7.86 9.37 14.62
C LYS A 368 -7.55 10.87 14.49
N GLY A 369 -8.33 11.71 15.18
CA GLY A 369 -8.10 13.17 15.24
C GLY A 369 -8.87 13.95 14.17
N GLU A 370 -8.25 14.90 13.49
CA GLU A 370 -8.85 15.93 12.63
C GLU A 370 -9.51 15.37 11.35
N LYS A 371 -10.63 14.66 11.49
CA LYS A 371 -11.29 13.91 10.41
C LYS A 371 -11.66 14.78 9.21
N LEU A 372 -12.22 15.98 9.44
CA LEU A 372 -12.64 16.86 8.34
C LEU A 372 -11.46 17.32 7.46
N ARG A 373 -10.34 17.71 8.10
CA ARG A 373 -9.12 18.07 7.35
C ARG A 373 -8.57 16.85 6.61
N THR A 374 -8.55 15.68 7.25
CA THR A 374 -8.10 14.43 6.63
C THR A 374 -8.95 14.08 5.42
N ILE A 375 -10.28 14.25 5.46
CA ILE A 375 -11.17 14.01 4.33
C ILE A 375 -10.91 15.04 3.21
N ALA A 376 -10.84 16.33 3.54
CA ALA A 376 -10.63 17.39 2.56
C ALA A 376 -9.32 17.23 1.78
N PHE A 377 -8.20 17.05 2.48
CA PHE A 377 -6.91 16.79 1.84
C PHE A 377 -6.82 15.38 1.26
N GLY A 378 -7.58 14.43 1.80
CA GLY A 378 -7.71 13.07 1.30
C GLY A 378 -8.28 13.02 -0.12
N ALA A 379 -9.27 13.86 -0.42
CA ALA A 379 -9.80 13.98 -1.79
C ALA A 379 -8.71 14.37 -2.80
N ILE A 380 -7.83 15.31 -2.41
CA ILE A 380 -6.66 15.68 -3.22
C ILE A 380 -5.67 14.51 -3.33
N GLY A 381 -5.44 13.80 -2.23
CA GLY A 381 -4.60 12.61 -2.20
C GLY A 381 -5.08 11.50 -3.13
N LEU A 382 -6.40 11.23 -3.17
CA LEU A 382 -6.99 10.28 -4.11
C LEU A 382 -6.83 10.70 -5.57
N LEU A 383 -6.98 12.00 -5.86
CA LEU A 383 -6.72 12.52 -7.20
C LEU A 383 -5.25 12.30 -7.60
N VAL A 384 -4.31 12.56 -6.69
CA VAL A 384 -2.88 12.29 -6.91
C VAL A 384 -2.64 10.81 -7.18
N LEU A 385 -3.24 9.91 -6.39
CA LEU A 385 -3.15 8.46 -6.61
C LEU A 385 -3.69 8.06 -7.99
N PHE A 386 -4.85 8.58 -8.37
CA PHE A 386 -5.45 8.28 -9.67
C PHE A 386 -4.55 8.72 -10.82
N VAL A 387 -4.09 9.98 -10.82
CA VAL A 387 -3.21 10.52 -11.86
C VAL A 387 -1.88 9.77 -11.92
N THR A 388 -1.28 9.49 -10.76
CA THR A 388 0.00 8.77 -10.72
C THR A 388 -0.15 7.30 -11.13
N ASN A 389 -1.30 6.66 -10.87
CA ASN A 389 -1.58 5.31 -11.32
C ASN A 389 -1.67 5.25 -12.85
N ILE A 390 -2.40 6.18 -13.47
CA ILE A 390 -2.45 6.30 -14.95
C ILE A 390 -1.07 6.60 -15.51
N TYR A 391 -0.33 7.55 -14.93
CA TYR A 391 1.04 7.84 -15.35
C TYR A 391 1.98 6.63 -15.17
N GLY A 392 1.74 5.85 -14.14
CA GLY A 392 2.49 4.64 -13.81
C GLY A 392 2.45 3.60 -14.93
N ILE A 393 1.27 3.33 -15.53
CA ILE A 393 1.14 2.35 -16.61
C ILE A 393 1.92 2.73 -17.86
N PHE A 394 2.07 4.05 -18.12
CA PHE A 394 2.83 4.54 -19.27
C PHE A 394 4.32 4.75 -18.97
N THR A 395 4.77 4.43 -17.77
CA THR A 395 6.16 4.71 -17.35
C THR A 395 6.78 3.64 -16.46
N PHE A 396 6.07 2.51 -16.18
CA PHE A 396 6.61 1.49 -15.25
C PHE A 396 7.92 0.88 -15.74
N TRP A 397 8.13 0.77 -17.05
CA TRP A 397 9.41 0.32 -17.65
C TRP A 397 10.58 1.28 -17.43
N LYS A 398 10.29 2.54 -17.03
CA LYS A 398 11.30 3.52 -16.62
C LYS A 398 11.68 3.35 -15.14
N GLY A 399 11.25 2.26 -14.50
CA GLY A 399 11.59 1.88 -13.14
C GLY A 399 13.10 1.93 -12.96
N GLY A 400 13.58 3.05 -12.37
CA GLY A 400 14.96 3.44 -12.47
C GLY A 400 15.89 2.63 -11.59
N SER A 401 17.15 2.66 -11.98
CA SER A 401 18.32 2.28 -11.17
C SER A 401 18.54 3.21 -9.96
N HIS A 402 17.73 4.28 -9.79
CA HIS A 402 17.93 5.28 -8.75
C HIS A 402 16.65 5.50 -7.91
N TRP A 403 16.85 5.63 -6.61
CA TRP A 403 15.81 5.95 -5.64
C TRP A 403 15.29 7.38 -5.85
N LEU A 404 14.01 7.55 -6.17
CA LEU A 404 13.42 8.85 -6.57
C LEU A 404 13.18 9.81 -5.39
N THR A 405 13.20 9.33 -4.15
CA THR A 405 12.78 10.09 -2.96
C THR A 405 13.89 10.45 -2.00
N ARG A 406 15.09 9.87 -2.16
CA ARG A 406 16.28 10.16 -1.34
C ARG A 406 17.52 10.39 -2.17
#